data_917f16ddc6209237186656f3e62fe74e
#
_entry.id   917f16ddc6209237186656f3e62fe74e
#
_cell.length_a   1.000
_cell.length_b   1.000
_cell.length_c   1.000
_cell.angle_alpha   90.00
_cell.angle_beta   90.00
_cell.angle_gamma   90.00
#
_symmetry.space_group_name_H-M   'P 1'
#
loop_
_entity.id
_entity.type
_entity.pdbx_description
1 polymer ?
#
loop_
_entity_poly.entity_id
_entity_poly.type
_entity_poly.pdbx_seq_one_letter_code
_entity_poly.pdbx_strand_id
1 'polypeptide(L)'
;KTAMYGYPIDIDSYKKAKDAKIGDVVALDNQRVLLIEQGSDKDKTMINKIYLVDLAQASDLSAFDDQGKALEFDDAKELAKRGVKLAQKREVADLRQLGWRQEKAEGLALIDDRTLAVINDNDFGLQAKLVDASPKSKKIGDYQLEKEGRLSLDGDKTDARIGLRPLEQPESLSELWVLTLPHPLK
;
A
#
# COMPACT_ATOMS: atom_id res chain seq x y z
N LYS A 1 21.33 15.00 3.30
CA LYS A 1 21.67 13.98 2.31
C LYS A 1 20.43 13.11 2.08
N THR A 2 20.02 12.90 0.83
CA THR A 2 18.93 12.00 0.45
C THR A 2 19.54 10.71 -0.10
N ALA A 3 18.94 9.57 0.18
CA ALA A 3 19.29 8.28 -0.39
C ALA A 3 18.02 7.57 -0.88
N MET A 4 18.14 6.74 -1.91
CA MET A 4 17.06 5.95 -2.50
C MET A 4 17.43 4.46 -2.45
N TYR A 5 16.49 3.63 -2.04
CA TYR A 5 16.71 2.18 -1.91
C TYR A 5 15.61 1.40 -2.59
N GLY A 6 15.96 0.28 -3.22
CA GLY A 6 14.99 -0.64 -3.78
C GLY A 6 14.39 -1.55 -2.68
N TYR A 7 13.05 -1.55 -2.56
CA TYR A 7 12.31 -2.45 -1.67
C TYR A 7 11.73 -3.62 -2.46
N PRO A 8 11.97 -4.89 -2.06
CA PRO A 8 11.43 -6.05 -2.74
C PRO A 8 9.98 -6.33 -2.31
N ILE A 9 9.00 -5.94 -3.13
CA ILE A 9 7.60 -6.33 -2.92
C ILE A 9 7.39 -7.79 -3.31
N ASP A 10 6.62 -8.56 -2.53
CA ASP A 10 6.27 -9.96 -2.82
C ASP A 10 5.12 -10.04 -3.85
N ILE A 11 5.38 -9.56 -5.07
CA ILE A 11 4.35 -9.39 -6.11
C ILE A 11 3.59 -10.68 -6.43
N ASP A 12 4.20 -11.86 -6.25
CA ASP A 12 3.55 -13.15 -6.47
C ASP A 12 2.46 -13.46 -5.44
N SER A 13 2.49 -12.82 -4.29
CA SER A 13 1.46 -12.94 -3.25
C SER A 13 0.18 -12.17 -3.60
N TYR A 14 0.26 -11.19 -4.50
CA TYR A 14 -0.86 -10.34 -4.86
C TYR A 14 -1.55 -10.80 -6.14
N LYS A 15 -2.82 -10.42 -6.30
CA LYS A 15 -3.59 -10.70 -7.51
C LYS A 15 -2.96 -10.06 -8.76
N LYS A 16 -2.44 -8.85 -8.61
CA LYS A 16 -1.67 -8.10 -9.62
C LYS A 16 -0.61 -7.28 -8.90
N ALA A 17 0.53 -7.06 -9.53
CA ALA A 17 1.61 -6.23 -8.97
C ALA A 17 1.12 -4.84 -8.49
N LYS A 18 0.22 -4.21 -9.23
CA LYS A 18 -0.36 -2.90 -8.88
C LYS A 18 -1.30 -2.91 -7.67
N ASP A 19 -1.70 -4.08 -7.19
CA ASP A 19 -2.57 -4.21 -6.01
C ASP A 19 -1.73 -4.21 -4.72
N ALA A 20 -0.41 -4.43 -4.83
CA ALA A 20 0.53 -4.27 -3.72
C ALA A 20 0.72 -2.79 -3.37
N LYS A 21 0.60 -2.46 -2.09
CA LYS A 21 0.72 -1.09 -1.56
C LYS A 21 1.54 -1.08 -0.28
N ILE A 22 2.15 0.05 -0.01
CA ILE A 22 2.75 0.35 1.29
C ILE A 22 1.74 1.21 2.06
N GLY A 23 1.33 0.74 3.23
CA GLY A 23 0.38 1.45 4.10
C GLY A 23 1.06 2.57 4.88
N ASP A 24 2.17 2.24 5.54
CA ASP A 24 2.94 3.21 6.33
C ASP A 24 4.38 2.74 6.54
N VAL A 25 5.25 3.66 6.96
CA VAL A 25 6.67 3.42 7.25
C VAL A 25 7.10 4.13 8.52
N VAL A 26 7.74 3.40 9.44
CA VAL A 26 8.30 3.93 10.68
C VAL A 26 9.80 3.62 10.77
N ALA A 27 10.64 4.62 11.02
CA ALA A 27 12.06 4.43 11.22
C ALA A 27 12.35 3.84 12.61
N LEU A 28 13.19 2.79 12.66
CA LEU A 28 13.73 2.24 13.91
C LEU A 28 15.07 2.89 14.25
N ASP A 29 15.89 3.10 13.25
CA ASP A 29 17.20 3.75 13.32
C ASP A 29 17.62 4.25 11.93
N ASN A 30 18.89 4.56 11.74
CA ASN A 30 19.42 5.10 10.48
C ASN A 30 19.43 4.09 9.31
N GLN A 31 19.23 2.80 9.57
CA GLN A 31 19.37 1.72 8.58
C GLN A 31 18.17 0.78 8.55
N ARG A 32 17.28 0.84 9.53
CA ARG A 32 16.13 -0.06 9.63
C ARG A 32 14.83 0.69 9.73
N VAL A 33 13.85 0.20 9.00
CA VAL A 33 12.48 0.71 9.06
C VAL A 33 11.51 -0.45 9.26
N LEU A 34 10.35 -0.16 9.85
CA LEU A 34 9.16 -1.01 9.75
C LEU A 34 8.26 -0.43 8.68
N LEU A 35 7.60 -1.30 7.93
CA LEU A 35 6.55 -0.88 7.00
C LEU A 35 5.41 -1.88 6.95
N ILE A 36 4.25 -1.39 6.54
CA ILE A 36 3.08 -2.22 6.24
C ILE A 36 3.04 -2.46 4.73
N GLU A 37 3.09 -3.73 4.32
CA GLU A 37 2.82 -4.15 2.94
C GLU A 37 1.42 -4.76 2.90
N GLN A 38 0.56 -4.29 1.99
CA GLN A 38 -0.84 -4.70 1.94
C GLN A 38 -1.40 -4.74 0.53
N GLY A 39 -2.52 -5.45 0.35
CA GLY A 39 -3.24 -5.54 -0.91
C GLY A 39 -4.06 -6.82 -1.03
N SER A 40 -4.76 -7.00 -2.15
CA SER A 40 -5.57 -8.20 -2.39
C SER A 40 -4.73 -9.32 -3.01
N ASP A 41 -4.88 -10.52 -2.49
CA ASP A 41 -4.37 -11.75 -3.09
C ASP A 41 -5.22 -12.21 -4.31
N LYS A 42 -4.89 -13.38 -4.86
CA LYS A 42 -5.59 -13.97 -6.01
C LYS A 42 -7.04 -14.33 -5.69
N ASP A 43 -7.35 -14.64 -4.45
CA ASP A 43 -8.68 -15.00 -3.95
C ASP A 43 -9.48 -13.79 -3.46
N LYS A 44 -8.95 -12.58 -3.67
CA LYS A 44 -9.49 -11.29 -3.19
C LYS A 44 -9.51 -11.16 -1.67
N THR A 45 -8.73 -11.96 -0.98
CA THR A 45 -8.48 -11.81 0.46
C THR A 45 -7.42 -10.72 0.67
N MET A 46 -7.61 -9.90 1.69
CA MET A 46 -6.61 -8.87 2.00
C MET A 46 -5.40 -9.46 2.70
N ILE A 47 -4.24 -9.02 2.28
CA ILE A 47 -2.95 -9.19 2.93
C ILE A 47 -2.65 -7.88 3.66
N ASN A 48 -2.31 -7.94 4.94
CA ASN A 48 -1.81 -6.81 5.74
C ASN A 48 -0.66 -7.33 6.60
N LYS A 49 0.58 -7.07 6.20
CA LYS A 49 1.78 -7.59 6.87
C LYS A 49 2.72 -6.47 7.27
N ILE A 50 3.32 -6.61 8.44
CA ILE A 50 4.38 -5.72 8.91
C ILE A 50 5.71 -6.37 8.65
N TYR A 51 6.61 -5.65 7.97
CA TYR A 51 7.97 -6.09 7.70
C TYR A 51 8.99 -5.18 8.39
N LEU A 52 10.03 -5.81 8.95
CA LEU A 52 11.28 -5.13 9.26
C LEU A 52 12.13 -5.13 7.99
N VAL A 53 12.58 -3.94 7.60
CA VAL A 53 13.41 -3.73 6.41
C VAL A 53 14.77 -3.21 6.85
N ASP A 54 15.83 -3.88 6.39
CA ASP A 54 17.22 -3.52 6.65
C ASP A 54 17.84 -2.93 5.37
N LEU A 55 18.30 -1.70 5.47
CA LEU A 55 18.92 -0.93 4.38
C LEU A 55 20.46 -1.00 4.38
N ALA A 56 21.07 -1.64 5.41
CA ALA A 56 22.53 -1.57 5.63
C ALA A 56 23.36 -2.07 4.45
N GLN A 57 22.86 -3.06 3.70
CA GLN A 57 23.53 -3.63 2.54
C GLN A 57 22.88 -3.23 1.21
N ALA A 58 21.81 -2.43 1.24
CA ALA A 58 21.12 -1.99 0.04
C ALA A 58 21.95 -0.94 -0.72
N SER A 59 21.85 -0.96 -2.05
CA SER A 59 22.47 0.05 -2.89
C SER A 59 21.76 1.39 -2.77
N ASP A 60 22.51 2.48 -2.57
CA ASP A 60 21.97 3.84 -2.73
C ASP A 60 21.79 4.12 -4.23
N LEU A 61 20.54 4.24 -4.66
CA LEU A 61 20.13 4.42 -6.05
C LEU A 61 19.94 5.89 -6.42
N SER A 62 20.21 6.84 -5.52
CA SER A 62 19.95 8.27 -5.76
C SER A 62 20.74 8.85 -6.93
N ALA A 63 21.87 8.24 -7.29
CA ALA A 63 22.69 8.62 -8.44
C ALA A 63 22.88 7.47 -9.45
N PHE A 64 21.99 6.45 -9.41
CA PHE A 64 22.08 5.29 -10.29
C PHE A 64 21.67 5.67 -11.72
N ASP A 65 22.51 5.34 -12.69
CA ASP A 65 22.19 5.48 -14.11
C ASP A 65 21.36 4.27 -14.57
N ASP A 66 20.09 4.47 -14.87
CA ASP A 66 19.17 3.44 -15.31
C ASP A 66 19.33 3.07 -16.80
N GLN A 67 20.20 3.80 -17.52
CA GLN A 67 20.48 3.60 -18.94
C GLN A 67 19.21 3.59 -19.81
N GLY A 68 18.19 4.35 -19.38
CA GLY A 68 16.91 4.47 -20.08
C GLY A 68 15.91 3.33 -19.83
N LYS A 69 16.24 2.39 -18.90
CA LYS A 69 15.32 1.37 -18.42
C LYS A 69 15.13 1.49 -16.91
N ALA A 70 13.96 1.96 -16.48
CA ALA A 70 13.66 2.12 -15.06
C ALA A 70 13.77 0.78 -14.31
N LEU A 71 14.37 0.83 -13.13
CA LEU A 71 14.69 -0.37 -12.32
C LEU A 71 13.46 -1.17 -11.90
N GLU A 72 12.32 -0.53 -11.77
CA GLU A 72 11.03 -1.16 -11.40
C GLU A 72 10.51 -2.18 -12.41
N PHE A 73 11.06 -2.18 -13.64
CA PHE A 73 10.72 -3.15 -14.69
C PHE A 73 11.70 -4.32 -14.76
N ASP A 74 12.72 -4.35 -13.89
CA ASP A 74 13.68 -5.43 -13.80
C ASP A 74 13.29 -6.45 -12.72
N ASP A 75 13.47 -7.73 -13.01
CA ASP A 75 13.38 -8.76 -11.97
C ASP A 75 14.63 -8.76 -11.08
N ALA A 76 14.58 -9.51 -9.98
CA ALA A 76 15.67 -9.58 -9.01
C ALA A 76 17.02 -10.05 -9.63
N LYS A 77 16.99 -10.90 -10.68
CA LYS A 77 18.19 -11.39 -11.35
C LYS A 77 18.79 -10.29 -12.25
N GLU A 78 17.95 -9.54 -12.94
CA GLU A 78 18.36 -8.41 -13.77
C GLU A 78 18.94 -7.29 -12.91
N LEU A 79 18.30 -6.96 -11.79
CA LEU A 79 18.80 -5.99 -10.83
C LEU A 79 20.19 -6.40 -10.29
N ALA A 80 20.36 -7.68 -9.94
CA ALA A 80 21.66 -8.18 -9.47
C ALA A 80 22.76 -8.06 -10.55
N LYS A 81 22.44 -8.34 -11.84
CA LYS A 81 23.39 -8.16 -12.96
C LYS A 81 23.80 -6.70 -13.14
N ARG A 82 22.90 -5.76 -12.81
CA ARG A 82 23.18 -4.31 -12.84
C ARG A 82 23.87 -3.82 -11.58
N GLY A 83 24.24 -4.73 -10.65
CA GLY A 83 24.94 -4.42 -9.40
C GLY A 83 24.03 -3.82 -8.32
N VAL A 84 22.71 -3.86 -8.50
CA VAL A 84 21.74 -3.35 -7.52
C VAL A 84 21.49 -4.40 -6.45
N LYS A 85 21.69 -4.01 -5.19
CA LYS A 85 21.31 -4.78 -4.00
C LYS A 85 20.05 -4.18 -3.41
N LEU A 86 18.98 -4.97 -3.35
CA LEU A 86 17.73 -4.58 -2.72
C LEU A 86 17.86 -4.59 -1.19
N ALA A 87 17.00 -3.84 -0.51
CA ALA A 87 16.83 -3.95 0.93
C ALA A 87 16.44 -5.38 1.34
N GLN A 88 16.89 -5.81 2.51
CA GLN A 88 16.47 -7.08 3.08
C GLN A 88 15.21 -6.89 3.90
N LYS A 89 14.25 -7.80 3.80
CA LYS A 89 13.05 -7.76 4.63
C LYS A 89 12.79 -9.07 5.34
N ARG A 90 12.20 -8.98 6.53
CA ARG A 90 11.62 -10.11 7.25
C ARG A 90 10.25 -9.75 7.80
N GLU A 91 9.31 -10.68 7.75
CA GLU A 91 8.00 -10.53 8.34
C GLU A 91 8.11 -10.40 9.87
N VAL A 92 7.41 -9.43 10.43
CA VAL A 92 7.30 -9.18 11.87
C VAL A 92 5.94 -9.64 12.37
N ALA A 93 4.88 -9.33 11.63
CA ALA A 93 3.53 -9.72 11.95
C ALA A 93 2.67 -9.84 10.69
N ASP A 94 1.79 -10.82 10.66
CA ASP A 94 0.68 -10.93 9.72
C ASP A 94 -0.59 -10.52 10.47
N LEU A 95 -1.10 -9.33 10.17
CA LEU A 95 -2.25 -8.76 10.90
C LEU A 95 -3.52 -9.59 10.67
N ARG A 96 -3.68 -10.21 9.49
CA ARG A 96 -4.81 -11.08 9.20
C ARG A 96 -4.84 -12.32 10.07
N GLN A 97 -3.68 -12.94 10.27
CA GLN A 97 -3.56 -14.09 11.19
C GLN A 97 -3.86 -13.70 12.65
N LEU A 98 -3.58 -12.45 13.03
CA LEU A 98 -3.89 -11.93 14.34
C LEU A 98 -5.37 -11.52 14.50
N GLY A 99 -6.16 -11.50 13.42
CA GLY A 99 -7.59 -11.19 13.45
C GLY A 99 -7.97 -9.80 12.93
N TRP A 100 -7.03 -9.05 12.35
CA TRP A 100 -7.31 -7.77 11.69
C TRP A 100 -8.30 -7.97 10.53
N ARG A 101 -9.38 -7.19 10.48
CA ARG A 101 -10.44 -7.33 9.48
C ARG A 101 -10.59 -6.14 8.55
N GLN A 102 -10.03 -4.99 8.91
CA GLN A 102 -10.08 -3.79 8.10
C GLN A 102 -9.33 -4.00 6.76
N GLU A 103 -9.80 -3.38 5.70
CA GLU A 103 -9.13 -3.46 4.39
C GLU A 103 -7.74 -2.82 4.46
N LYS A 104 -7.66 -1.62 5.03
CA LYS A 104 -6.46 -0.81 5.06
C LYS A 104 -5.85 -0.77 6.46
N ALA A 105 -4.54 -0.90 6.54
CA ALA A 105 -3.73 -0.61 7.72
C ALA A 105 -2.75 0.48 7.30
N GLU A 106 -3.02 1.74 7.64
CA GLU A 106 -2.33 2.90 7.07
C GLU A 106 -1.71 3.84 8.10
N GLY A 107 -1.70 3.45 9.36
CA GLY A 107 -0.89 4.11 10.37
C GLY A 107 -0.13 3.07 11.20
N LEU A 108 1.18 3.30 11.37
CA LEU A 108 2.08 2.46 12.14
C LEU A 108 2.92 3.34 13.06
N ALA A 109 3.02 2.97 14.32
CA ALA A 109 3.90 3.65 15.28
C ALA A 109 4.62 2.64 16.17
N LEU A 110 5.87 2.98 16.52
CA LEU A 110 6.64 2.27 17.51
C LEU A 110 6.39 2.92 18.88
N ILE A 111 5.80 2.19 19.81
CA ILE A 111 5.58 2.65 21.20
C ILE A 111 6.84 2.41 22.02
N ASP A 112 7.39 1.20 21.89
CA ASP A 112 8.67 0.80 22.47
C ASP A 112 9.33 -0.28 21.58
N ASP A 113 10.42 -0.91 22.03
CA ASP A 113 11.17 -1.90 21.24
C ASP A 113 10.40 -3.20 20.94
N ARG A 114 9.24 -3.41 21.55
CA ARG A 114 8.38 -4.59 21.39
C ARG A 114 6.92 -4.26 21.11
N THR A 115 6.54 -3.00 21.19
CA THR A 115 5.13 -2.62 21.12
C THR A 115 4.87 -1.70 19.95
N LEU A 116 3.95 -2.10 19.09
CA LEU A 116 3.53 -1.35 17.90
C LEU A 116 2.08 -0.90 18.06
N ALA A 117 1.76 0.28 17.56
CA ALA A 117 0.39 0.71 17.31
C ALA A 117 0.10 0.66 15.80
N VAL A 118 -1.06 0.14 15.42
CA VAL A 118 -1.56 0.07 14.05
C VAL A 118 -2.96 0.63 14.00
N ILE A 119 -3.24 1.52 13.05
CA ILE A 119 -4.57 2.09 12.82
C ILE A 119 -4.98 1.92 11.37
N ASN A 120 -6.28 1.73 11.12
CA ASN A 120 -6.82 1.72 9.77
C ASN A 120 -7.11 3.14 9.25
N ASP A 121 -7.14 3.28 7.91
CA ASP A 121 -7.89 4.35 7.24
C ASP A 121 -9.27 3.81 6.83
N ASN A 122 -10.32 4.46 7.32
CA ASN A 122 -11.71 4.08 7.04
C ASN A 122 -12.41 5.04 6.06
N ASP A 123 -11.65 5.88 5.33
CA ASP A 123 -12.20 6.86 4.39
C ASP A 123 -13.33 7.74 5.00
N PHE A 124 -13.18 8.13 6.27
CA PHE A 124 -14.22 8.83 7.06
C PHE A 124 -15.53 8.05 7.21
N GLY A 125 -15.51 6.73 7.08
CA GLY A 125 -16.70 5.89 7.06
C GLY A 125 -17.59 6.08 5.81
N LEU A 126 -17.03 6.63 4.72
CA LEU A 126 -17.76 6.97 3.50
C LEU A 126 -17.10 6.35 2.28
N GLN A 127 -17.92 6.07 1.26
CA GLN A 127 -17.40 5.71 -0.06
C GLN A 127 -18.12 6.50 -1.16
N ALA A 128 -17.38 6.80 -2.22
CA ALA A 128 -17.96 7.41 -3.41
C ALA A 128 -18.77 6.38 -4.21
N LYS A 129 -19.89 6.82 -4.77
CA LYS A 129 -20.69 6.04 -5.71
C LYS A 129 -21.14 6.90 -6.87
N LEU A 130 -21.36 6.26 -8.02
CA LEU A 130 -22.07 6.91 -9.12
C LEU A 130 -23.57 6.90 -8.86
N VAL A 131 -24.20 8.07 -9.06
CA VAL A 131 -25.64 8.26 -9.12
C VAL A 131 -25.98 8.58 -10.57
N ASP A 132 -27.07 8.03 -11.10
CA ASP A 132 -27.49 8.18 -12.50
C ASP A 132 -26.38 7.79 -13.50
N ALA A 133 -25.66 6.70 -13.17
CA ALA A 133 -24.59 6.17 -14.02
C ALA A 133 -25.09 5.76 -15.40
N SER A 134 -24.29 6.02 -16.43
CA SER A 134 -24.57 5.53 -17.77
C SER A 134 -24.69 4.00 -17.80
N PRO A 135 -25.58 3.42 -18.61
CA PRO A 135 -25.61 1.97 -18.83
C PRO A 135 -24.28 1.39 -19.35
N LYS A 136 -23.47 2.23 -20.03
CA LYS A 136 -22.18 1.81 -20.61
C LYS A 136 -21.13 1.49 -19.54
N SER A 137 -21.11 2.20 -18.40
CA SER A 137 -20.22 1.91 -17.28
C SER A 137 -20.78 2.38 -15.94
N LYS A 138 -20.54 1.54 -14.90
CA LYS A 138 -20.85 1.85 -13.50
C LYS A 138 -19.58 2.09 -12.66
N LYS A 139 -18.40 2.20 -13.29
CA LYS A 139 -17.13 2.42 -12.59
C LYS A 139 -16.78 3.90 -12.60
N ILE A 140 -16.54 4.49 -11.44
CA ILE A 140 -16.16 5.90 -11.31
C ILE A 140 -14.93 6.24 -12.15
N GLY A 141 -13.93 5.35 -12.18
CA GLY A 141 -12.67 5.56 -12.90
C GLY A 141 -12.78 5.61 -14.43
N ASP A 142 -13.95 5.25 -15.00
CA ASP A 142 -14.17 5.35 -16.44
C ASP A 142 -14.70 6.74 -16.85
N TYR A 143 -15.08 7.57 -15.86
CA TYR A 143 -15.62 8.91 -16.09
C TYR A 143 -14.52 9.96 -15.92
N GLN A 144 -14.62 11.03 -16.70
CA GLN A 144 -13.76 12.21 -16.63
C GLN A 144 -14.55 13.38 -16.05
N LEU A 145 -13.91 14.11 -15.12
CA LEU A 145 -14.50 15.33 -14.56
C LEU A 145 -14.17 16.51 -15.49
N GLU A 146 -15.21 17.11 -16.07
CA GLU A 146 -15.11 18.27 -16.92
C GLU A 146 -14.98 19.57 -16.10
N LYS A 147 -14.51 20.66 -16.75
CA LYS A 147 -14.29 21.96 -16.09
C LYS A 147 -15.53 22.53 -15.39
N GLU A 148 -16.73 22.17 -15.83
CA GLU A 148 -17.99 22.62 -15.25
C GLU A 148 -18.49 21.74 -14.11
N GLY A 149 -17.69 20.76 -13.65
CA GLY A 149 -18.07 19.82 -12.61
C GLY A 149 -19.01 18.70 -13.09
N ARG A 150 -19.21 18.55 -14.40
CA ARG A 150 -19.99 17.46 -15.00
C ARG A 150 -19.09 16.26 -15.30
N LEU A 151 -19.69 15.08 -15.31
CA LEU A 151 -19.00 13.86 -15.71
C LEU A 151 -19.25 13.55 -17.18
N SER A 152 -18.18 13.19 -17.90
CA SER A 152 -18.24 12.64 -19.25
C SER A 152 -17.76 11.18 -19.24
N LEU A 153 -18.23 10.38 -20.20
CA LEU A 153 -17.82 9.00 -20.45
C LEU A 153 -17.51 8.87 -21.93
N ASP A 154 -16.31 8.43 -22.27
CA ASP A 154 -15.82 8.33 -23.67
C ASP A 154 -15.96 9.64 -24.47
N GLY A 155 -15.86 10.80 -23.79
CA GLY A 155 -16.04 12.13 -24.39
C GLY A 155 -17.50 12.61 -24.46
N ASP A 156 -18.48 11.74 -24.17
CA ASP A 156 -19.89 12.10 -24.12
C ASP A 156 -20.30 12.66 -22.75
N LYS A 157 -21.01 13.78 -22.73
CA LYS A 157 -21.61 14.33 -21.49
C LYS A 157 -22.65 13.35 -20.93
N THR A 158 -22.64 13.22 -19.59
CA THR A 158 -23.58 12.32 -18.89
C THR A 158 -24.34 13.08 -17.81
N ASP A 159 -25.46 12.50 -17.35
CA ASP A 159 -26.17 12.95 -16.15
C ASP A 159 -25.60 12.32 -14.85
N ALA A 160 -24.56 11.51 -14.98
CA ALA A 160 -23.91 10.85 -13.86
C ALA A 160 -23.33 11.87 -12.88
N ARG A 161 -23.45 11.57 -11.60
CA ARG A 161 -22.93 12.39 -10.49
C ARG A 161 -22.21 11.51 -9.51
N ILE A 162 -21.25 12.08 -8.79
CA ILE A 162 -20.63 11.40 -7.65
C ILE A 162 -21.47 11.73 -6.41
N GLY A 163 -21.97 10.70 -5.76
CA GLY A 163 -22.59 10.76 -4.45
C GLY A 163 -21.73 10.06 -3.43
N LEU A 164 -22.04 10.25 -2.15
CA LEU A 164 -21.42 9.53 -1.03
C LEU A 164 -22.43 8.57 -0.42
N ARG A 165 -21.94 7.46 0.10
CA ARG A 165 -22.72 6.56 0.95
C ARG A 165 -21.88 6.13 2.14
N PRO A 166 -22.50 5.85 3.31
CA PRO A 166 -21.78 5.23 4.43
C PRO A 166 -21.17 3.89 4.02
N LEU A 167 -19.99 3.59 4.56
CA LEU A 167 -19.45 2.25 4.58
C LEU A 167 -20.25 1.39 5.57
N GLU A 168 -20.33 0.10 5.30
CA GLU A 168 -20.85 -0.88 6.25
C GLU A 168 -19.77 -1.31 7.23
N GLN A 169 -20.15 -1.94 8.34
CA GLN A 169 -19.17 -2.51 9.27
C GLN A 169 -18.58 -3.80 8.67
N PRO A 170 -17.27 -4.09 8.92
CA PRO A 170 -16.38 -3.37 9.82
C PRO A 170 -15.67 -2.14 9.21
N GLU A 171 -15.74 -1.91 7.90
CA GLU A 171 -14.93 -0.91 7.18
C GLU A 171 -15.23 0.54 7.64
N SER A 172 -16.43 0.81 8.16
CA SER A 172 -16.78 2.14 8.70
C SER A 172 -16.14 2.45 10.06
N LEU A 173 -15.57 1.46 10.73
CA LEU A 173 -15.00 1.64 12.07
C LEU A 173 -13.56 2.12 11.99
N SER A 174 -13.20 3.03 12.91
CA SER A 174 -11.79 3.31 13.21
C SER A 174 -11.30 2.33 14.27
N GLU A 175 -10.27 1.57 13.97
CA GLU A 175 -9.66 0.60 14.86
C GLU A 175 -8.20 0.95 15.13
N LEU A 176 -7.84 1.04 16.39
CA LEU A 176 -6.46 1.14 16.86
C LEU A 176 -6.07 -0.16 17.55
N TRP A 177 -5.08 -0.84 17.03
CA TRP A 177 -4.50 -2.03 17.63
C TRP A 177 -3.17 -1.69 18.30
N VAL A 178 -2.93 -2.30 19.45
CA VAL A 178 -1.64 -2.30 20.14
C VAL A 178 -1.12 -3.74 20.14
N LEU A 179 -0.01 -3.99 19.48
CA LEU A 179 0.59 -5.30 19.28
C LEU A 179 1.85 -5.41 20.10
N THR A 180 1.95 -6.44 20.95
CA THR A 180 3.20 -6.80 21.65
C THR A 180 3.88 -7.92 20.89
N LEU A 181 5.09 -7.66 20.41
CA LEU A 181 5.90 -8.61 19.66
C LEU A 181 6.56 -9.63 20.59
N PRO A 182 6.78 -10.88 20.13
CA PRO A 182 7.46 -11.90 20.93
C PRO A 182 8.91 -11.54 21.24
N HIS A 183 9.56 -10.78 20.37
CA HIS A 183 10.97 -10.38 20.49
C HIS A 183 11.14 -8.89 20.22
N PRO A 184 12.13 -8.22 20.87
CA PRO A 184 12.48 -6.85 20.56
C PRO A 184 12.89 -6.66 19.10
N LEU A 185 12.64 -5.47 18.58
CA LEU A 185 13.03 -5.06 17.21
C LEU A 185 14.46 -4.52 17.14
N LYS A 186 15.00 -4.11 18.29
CA LYS A 186 16.33 -3.54 18.42
C LYS A 186 17.28 -4.50 19.12
#